data_45cd4f8f51e6c10c521261714af7a54a
#
_entry.id   45cd4f8f51e6c10c521261714af7a54a
#
_cell.length_a   1.000
_cell.length_b   1.000
_cell.length_c   1.000
_cell.angle_alpha   90.00
_cell.angle_beta   90.00
_cell.angle_gamma   90.00
#
_symmetry.space_group_name_H-M   'P 1'
#
loop_
_entity.id
_entity.type
_entity.pdbx_description
1 polymer ?
#
loop_
_entity_poly.entity_id
_entity_poly.type
_entity_poly.pdbx_seq_one_letter_code
_entity_poly.pdbx_strand_id
1 'polypeptide(L)'
;MPMNVRLQPQVNISGDAERAAQGFGRVSRETPPAFDPGRQGEAAAAFFESHGYVVLSDCLSPGELAFLNTFCDRTQAQMPEVWGLGERRKPHHRNQGLIYSQPLLDHPELDPYVRHPRSFPVVARLLGGEERVRFAEFNLRETPQGAGAGAMNFHHDMVREDRLTRTPYMPCDWLCAIHYLSDVIPGAPCFCVVPDSFRYASLKEAYVGLGEGYREVPLYGQAGTCILYDTAIFHTRLDGDGDRMRRTWHQYYARGGWLRSALPTTDRYIRPPASVLTDWNLFPERLARSDDAATRLFFSHWNTAMGEWAAGGFDPAVRAAMPRGEQ
;
A
#
# COMPACT_ATOMS: atom_id res chain seq x y z
N MET A 1 26.10 -10.99 4.37
CA MET A 1 25.47 -10.06 5.34
C MET A 1 23.97 -10.21 5.21
N PRO A 2 23.22 -10.42 6.29
CA PRO A 2 21.77 -10.53 6.19
C PRO A 2 21.17 -9.19 5.78
N MET A 3 20.38 -9.18 4.71
CA MET A 3 19.64 -8.02 4.27
C MET A 3 18.55 -7.69 5.29
N ASN A 4 18.64 -6.52 5.92
CA ASN A 4 17.62 -6.04 6.84
C ASN A 4 16.45 -5.48 6.06
N VAL A 5 15.32 -6.17 6.06
CA VAL A 5 14.04 -5.59 5.68
C VAL A 5 13.53 -4.81 6.88
N ARG A 6 13.62 -3.51 6.84
CA ARG A 6 12.95 -2.68 7.82
C ARG A 6 11.47 -2.56 7.44
N LEU A 7 10.64 -3.31 8.14
CA LEU A 7 9.29 -2.87 8.39
C LEU A 7 9.44 -1.67 9.33
N GLN A 8 9.32 -0.45 8.83
CA GLN A 8 9.34 0.70 9.72
C GLN A 8 7.98 0.78 10.42
N PRO A 9 7.90 0.51 11.73
CA PRO A 9 6.83 1.08 12.52
C PRO A 9 6.99 2.60 12.41
N GLN A 10 5.91 3.33 12.42
CA GLN A 10 5.93 4.79 12.51
C GLN A 10 6.87 5.17 13.66
N VAL A 11 8.03 5.70 13.31
CA VAL A 11 9.02 6.09 14.30
C VAL A 11 8.58 7.43 14.86
N ASN A 12 8.33 7.49 16.16
CA ASN A 12 8.26 8.74 16.90
C ASN A 12 9.67 9.36 16.86
N ILE A 13 9.84 10.34 16.02
CA ILE A 13 11.11 11.05 15.83
C ILE A 13 10.99 12.39 16.57
N SER A 14 11.89 12.65 17.50
CA SER A 14 11.90 13.86 18.30
C SER A 14 12.71 15.01 17.67
N GLY A 15 12.21 16.24 17.75
CA GLY A 15 12.93 17.46 17.47
C GLY A 15 13.18 17.78 16.00
N ASP A 16 14.44 17.89 15.57
CA ASP A 16 14.81 18.28 14.19
C ASP A 16 14.42 17.22 13.14
N ALA A 17 14.27 15.99 13.59
CA ALA A 17 13.74 14.91 12.77
C ALA A 17 12.23 15.04 12.54
N GLU A 18 11.46 15.61 13.47
CA GLU A 18 10.02 15.89 13.27
C GLU A 18 9.77 16.88 12.14
N ARG A 19 10.57 17.91 12.00
CA ARG A 19 10.45 18.87 10.89
C ARG A 19 10.79 18.22 9.55
N ALA A 20 11.81 17.37 9.51
CA ALA A 20 12.16 16.62 8.32
C ALA A 20 11.08 15.58 7.95
N ALA A 21 10.41 15.02 8.96
CA ALA A 21 9.33 14.05 8.75
C ALA A 21 8.02 14.70 8.22
N GLN A 22 7.80 15.98 8.51
CA GLN A 22 6.63 16.75 8.06
C GLN A 22 6.76 17.32 6.64
N GLY A 23 7.91 17.09 5.97
CA GLY A 23 8.22 17.71 4.69
C GLY A 23 8.92 19.06 4.83
N PHE A 24 9.40 19.57 3.71
CA PHE A 24 10.14 20.84 3.65
C PHE A 24 9.29 21.98 3.08
N GLY A 25 7.97 21.75 2.91
CA GLY A 25 7.00 22.77 2.48
C GLY A 25 7.11 23.16 1.00
N ARG A 26 7.83 22.41 0.17
CA ARG A 26 7.90 22.63 -1.27
C ARG A 26 6.76 21.92 -1.99
N VAL A 27 5.53 22.25 -1.64
CA VAL A 27 4.35 21.66 -2.23
C VAL A 27 4.16 22.12 -3.66
N SER A 28 4.15 21.19 -4.61
CA SER A 28 3.91 21.46 -6.01
C SER A 28 2.48 21.91 -6.26
N ARG A 29 2.32 22.89 -7.15
CA ARG A 29 1.01 23.30 -7.67
C ARG A 29 0.69 22.62 -9.01
N GLU A 30 1.66 21.90 -9.57
CA GLU A 30 1.48 21.17 -10.83
C GLU A 30 0.68 19.90 -10.60
N THR A 31 -0.29 19.67 -11.47
CA THR A 31 -1.01 18.40 -11.51
C THR A 31 -0.19 17.41 -12.32
N PRO A 32 0.20 16.25 -11.76
CA PRO A 32 0.92 15.25 -12.53
C PRO A 32 0.05 14.69 -13.67
N PRO A 33 0.67 14.19 -14.75
CA PRO A 33 -0.08 13.57 -15.83
C PRO A 33 -0.83 12.33 -15.32
N ALA A 34 -2.06 12.15 -15.82
CA ALA A 34 -2.83 10.94 -15.61
C ALA A 34 -2.88 10.12 -16.90
N PHE A 35 -2.72 8.82 -16.80
CA PHE A 35 -2.65 7.90 -17.93
C PHE A 35 -3.87 6.98 -17.97
N ASP A 36 -4.46 6.80 -19.13
CA ASP A 36 -5.43 5.72 -19.36
C ASP A 36 -4.67 4.38 -19.43
N PRO A 37 -4.86 3.47 -18.48
CA PRO A 37 -4.09 2.23 -18.44
C PRO A 37 -4.36 1.31 -19.63
N GLY A 38 -5.53 1.42 -20.27
CA GLY A 38 -5.88 0.64 -21.44
C GLY A 38 -5.21 1.12 -22.74
N ARG A 39 -4.79 2.38 -22.79
CA ARG A 39 -4.23 3.01 -23.99
C ARG A 39 -2.76 3.42 -23.82
N GLN A 40 -2.38 3.74 -22.60
CA GLN A 40 -1.11 4.38 -22.29
C GLN A 40 -0.28 3.58 -21.26
N GLY A 41 -0.52 2.27 -21.14
CA GLY A 41 0.14 1.44 -20.14
C GLY A 41 1.68 1.46 -20.20
N GLU A 42 2.27 1.59 -21.40
CA GLU A 42 3.72 1.73 -21.57
C GLU A 42 4.24 3.08 -21.07
N ALA A 43 3.55 4.16 -21.44
CA ALA A 43 3.91 5.49 -20.99
C ALA A 43 3.73 5.64 -19.47
N ALA A 44 2.69 5.02 -18.92
CA ALA A 44 2.46 4.96 -17.48
C ALA A 44 3.61 4.22 -16.76
N ALA A 45 4.05 3.09 -17.28
CA ALA A 45 5.17 2.35 -16.70
C ALA A 45 6.49 3.14 -16.80
N ALA A 46 6.80 3.76 -17.94
CA ALA A 46 7.98 4.58 -18.09
C ALA A 46 7.99 5.79 -17.16
N PHE A 47 6.84 6.42 -16.95
CA PHE A 47 6.69 7.51 -15.97
C PHE A 47 6.95 7.01 -14.54
N PHE A 48 6.37 5.85 -14.17
CA PHE A 48 6.61 5.25 -12.87
C PHE A 48 8.09 4.92 -12.65
N GLU A 49 8.75 4.31 -13.61
CA GLU A 49 10.18 3.97 -13.53
C GLU A 49 11.07 5.20 -13.32
N SER A 50 10.66 6.33 -13.89
CA SER A 50 11.38 7.59 -13.73
C SER A 50 11.13 8.26 -12.38
N HIS A 51 9.89 8.20 -11.87
CA HIS A 51 9.46 9.02 -10.73
C HIS A 51 9.05 8.24 -9.47
N GLY A 52 8.93 6.91 -9.56
CA GLY A 52 8.51 6.04 -8.47
C GLY A 52 7.01 6.05 -8.18
N TYR A 53 6.21 6.73 -9.00
CA TYR A 53 4.76 6.72 -8.93
C TYR A 53 4.12 6.99 -10.29
N VAL A 54 2.82 6.70 -10.44
CA VAL A 54 2.02 7.08 -11.59
C VAL A 54 0.55 7.22 -11.20
N VAL A 55 -0.16 8.12 -11.88
CA VAL A 55 -1.61 8.30 -11.75
C VAL A 55 -2.29 7.66 -12.96
N LEU A 56 -3.21 6.74 -12.72
CA LEU A 56 -4.02 6.08 -13.74
C LEU A 56 -5.46 6.60 -13.64
N SER A 57 -6.02 7.05 -14.77
CA SER A 57 -7.40 7.52 -14.83
C SER A 57 -8.38 6.36 -15.08
N ASP A 58 -9.62 6.57 -14.70
CA ASP A 58 -10.77 5.72 -15.05
C ASP A 58 -10.55 4.21 -14.77
N CYS A 59 -9.89 3.91 -13.66
CA CYS A 59 -9.63 2.52 -13.28
C CYS A 59 -10.89 1.80 -12.78
N LEU A 60 -11.83 2.50 -12.16
CA LEU A 60 -13.08 1.92 -11.67
C LEU A 60 -14.27 2.50 -12.43
N SER A 61 -15.18 1.64 -12.84
CA SER A 61 -16.44 2.03 -13.43
C SER A 61 -17.41 2.62 -12.38
N PRO A 62 -18.46 3.36 -12.79
CA PRO A 62 -19.49 3.83 -11.86
C PRO A 62 -20.17 2.70 -11.08
N GLY A 63 -20.36 1.53 -11.68
CA GLY A 63 -20.96 0.37 -11.02
C GLY A 63 -20.05 -0.20 -9.92
N GLU A 64 -18.75 -0.30 -10.18
CA GLU A 64 -17.77 -0.75 -9.20
C GLU A 64 -17.62 0.26 -8.05
N LEU A 65 -17.62 1.55 -8.36
CA LEU A 65 -17.61 2.59 -7.34
C LEU A 65 -18.84 2.53 -6.44
N ALA A 66 -20.03 2.36 -7.02
CA ALA A 66 -21.26 2.22 -6.25
C ALA A 66 -21.23 0.99 -5.36
N PHE A 67 -20.76 -0.15 -5.87
CA PHE A 67 -20.62 -1.38 -5.11
C PHE A 67 -19.64 -1.21 -3.94
N LEU A 68 -18.43 -0.72 -4.19
CA LEU A 68 -17.39 -0.57 -3.17
C LEU A 68 -17.79 0.44 -2.08
N ASN A 69 -18.43 1.54 -2.46
CA ASN A 69 -18.95 2.50 -1.48
C ASN A 69 -20.07 1.91 -0.63
N THR A 70 -21.04 1.22 -1.25
CA THR A 70 -22.10 0.51 -0.51
C THR A 70 -21.51 -0.56 0.42
N PHE A 71 -20.48 -1.28 -0.02
CA PHE A 71 -19.78 -2.25 0.80
C PHE A 71 -19.14 -1.59 2.03
N CYS A 72 -18.45 -0.47 1.86
CA CYS A 72 -17.87 0.28 2.98
C CYS A 72 -18.95 0.74 3.97
N ASP A 73 -20.02 1.36 3.49
CA ASP A 73 -21.11 1.86 4.35
C ASP A 73 -21.77 0.72 5.13
N ARG A 74 -22.07 -0.39 4.44
CA ARG A 74 -22.66 -1.57 5.06
C ARG A 74 -21.76 -2.17 6.14
N THR A 75 -20.48 -2.37 5.85
CA THR A 75 -19.55 -2.98 6.80
C THR A 75 -19.21 -2.06 7.95
N GLN A 76 -19.15 -0.75 7.77
CA GLN A 76 -19.03 0.19 8.86
C GLN A 76 -20.25 0.15 9.81
N ALA A 77 -21.45 0.03 9.26
CA ALA A 77 -22.68 -0.07 10.05
C ALA A 77 -22.82 -1.40 10.79
N GLN A 78 -22.45 -2.52 10.15
CA GLN A 78 -22.64 -3.86 10.68
C GLN A 78 -21.48 -4.35 11.56
N MET A 79 -20.26 -3.91 11.27
CA MET A 79 -19.02 -4.36 11.90
C MET A 79 -18.10 -3.17 12.21
N PRO A 80 -18.54 -2.18 13.01
CA PRO A 80 -17.77 -0.96 13.25
C PRO A 80 -16.37 -1.23 13.84
N GLU A 81 -16.21 -2.30 14.60
CA GLU A 81 -14.94 -2.67 15.25
C GLU A 81 -13.85 -3.05 14.26
N VAL A 82 -14.19 -3.67 13.12
CA VAL A 82 -13.17 -4.02 12.10
C VAL A 82 -12.62 -2.80 11.38
N TRP A 83 -13.38 -1.70 11.38
CA TRP A 83 -12.95 -0.41 10.87
C TRP A 83 -12.17 0.42 11.91
N GLY A 84 -12.03 -0.09 13.13
CA GLY A 84 -11.39 0.64 14.22
C GLY A 84 -12.28 1.70 14.87
N LEU A 85 -13.58 1.57 14.72
CA LEU A 85 -14.56 2.34 15.49
C LEU A 85 -14.77 1.68 16.86
N GLY A 86 -14.86 2.49 17.93
CA GLY A 86 -15.06 2.01 19.29
C GLY A 86 -13.77 1.71 20.07
N GLU A 87 -13.90 0.89 21.12
CA GLU A 87 -12.83 0.67 22.12
C GLU A 87 -11.63 -0.13 21.60
N ARG A 88 -11.81 -0.93 20.57
CA ARG A 88 -10.74 -1.77 19.98
C ARG A 88 -9.89 -1.05 18.93
N ARG A 89 -9.90 0.27 18.95
CA ARG A 89 -9.15 1.09 18.02
C ARG A 89 -7.65 0.82 18.14
N LYS A 90 -7.05 0.32 17.06
CA LYS A 90 -5.60 0.07 17.01
C LYS A 90 -4.80 1.38 16.89
N PRO A 91 -3.52 1.40 17.30
CA PRO A 91 -2.70 2.62 17.23
C PRO A 91 -2.65 3.27 15.84
N HIS A 92 -2.58 2.50 14.76
CA HIS A 92 -2.54 3.02 13.40
C HIS A 92 -3.86 3.71 12.97
N HIS A 93 -4.99 3.33 13.54
CA HIS A 93 -6.27 4.01 13.26
C HIS A 93 -6.29 5.47 13.72
N ARG A 94 -5.48 5.83 14.72
CA ARG A 94 -5.42 7.21 15.23
C ARG A 94 -4.90 8.20 14.19
N ASN A 95 -3.95 7.76 13.38
CA ASN A 95 -3.27 8.62 12.40
C ASN A 95 -3.74 8.40 10.96
N GLN A 96 -4.38 7.27 10.68
CA GLN A 96 -4.74 6.89 9.32
C GLN A 96 -6.25 6.97 9.05
N GLY A 97 -7.06 7.25 10.07
CA GLY A 97 -8.50 7.23 9.97
C GLY A 97 -9.09 5.84 10.23
N LEU A 98 -10.17 5.52 9.55
CA LEU A 98 -10.80 4.20 9.63
C LEU A 98 -10.11 3.25 8.62
N ILE A 99 -9.80 2.04 9.06
CA ILE A 99 -9.17 1.02 8.22
C ILE A 99 -9.84 -0.32 8.47
N TYR A 100 -10.41 -0.89 7.43
CA TYR A 100 -10.75 -2.31 7.40
C TYR A 100 -9.55 -3.07 6.80
N SER A 101 -8.75 -3.67 7.68
CA SER A 101 -7.61 -4.50 7.26
C SER A 101 -8.12 -5.87 6.86
N GLN A 102 -7.63 -6.40 5.73
CA GLN A 102 -7.89 -7.77 5.26
C GLN A 102 -9.36 -8.15 5.03
N PRO A 103 -10.19 -7.28 4.41
CA PRO A 103 -11.60 -7.62 4.16
C PRO A 103 -11.78 -8.85 3.25
N LEU A 104 -10.76 -9.21 2.47
CA LEU A 104 -10.78 -10.41 1.62
C LEU A 104 -10.97 -11.71 2.41
N LEU A 105 -10.61 -11.75 3.68
CA LEU A 105 -10.76 -12.97 4.49
C LEU A 105 -12.22 -13.40 4.56
N ASP A 106 -13.12 -12.45 4.77
CA ASP A 106 -14.52 -12.69 5.04
C ASP A 106 -15.45 -12.35 3.86
N HIS A 107 -14.92 -11.68 2.81
CA HIS A 107 -15.72 -11.08 1.74
C HIS A 107 -15.29 -11.53 0.35
N PRO A 108 -15.74 -12.72 -0.12
CA PRO A 108 -15.42 -13.23 -1.45
C PRO A 108 -15.94 -12.35 -2.59
N GLU A 109 -16.92 -11.48 -2.35
CA GLU A 109 -17.40 -10.48 -3.30
C GLU A 109 -16.34 -9.45 -3.71
N LEU A 110 -15.23 -9.36 -2.95
CA LEU A 110 -14.08 -8.50 -3.27
C LEU A 110 -13.02 -9.20 -4.14
N ASP A 111 -13.09 -10.51 -4.32
CA ASP A 111 -12.08 -11.26 -5.08
C ASP A 111 -11.85 -10.73 -6.51
N PRO A 112 -12.85 -10.27 -7.27
CA PRO A 112 -12.66 -9.70 -8.61
C PRO A 112 -11.77 -8.46 -8.64
N TYR A 113 -11.66 -7.74 -7.51
CA TYR A 113 -10.88 -6.50 -7.43
C TYR A 113 -9.38 -6.76 -7.22
N VAL A 114 -8.99 -7.95 -6.76
CA VAL A 114 -7.60 -8.24 -6.37
C VAL A 114 -6.63 -8.19 -7.55
N ARG A 115 -7.08 -8.56 -8.75
CA ARG A 115 -6.37 -8.40 -10.01
C ARG A 115 -7.22 -7.57 -10.97
N HIS A 116 -7.52 -6.35 -10.56
CA HIS A 116 -8.44 -5.49 -11.29
C HIS A 116 -7.99 -5.26 -12.74
N PRO A 117 -8.85 -5.53 -13.75
CA PRO A 117 -8.42 -5.64 -15.16
C PRO A 117 -7.84 -4.35 -15.74
N ARG A 118 -8.13 -3.19 -15.17
CA ARG A 118 -7.58 -1.92 -15.66
C ARG A 118 -6.23 -1.57 -15.03
N SER A 119 -6.04 -1.76 -13.73
CA SER A 119 -4.80 -1.39 -13.04
C SER A 119 -3.77 -2.52 -12.99
N PHE A 120 -4.20 -3.77 -12.85
CA PHE A 120 -3.31 -4.91 -12.66
C PHE A 120 -2.33 -5.18 -13.82
N PRO A 121 -2.68 -5.00 -15.10
CA PRO A 121 -1.69 -5.15 -16.20
C PRO A 121 -0.49 -4.20 -16.07
N VAL A 122 -0.70 -2.98 -15.57
CA VAL A 122 0.40 -2.02 -15.30
C VAL A 122 1.24 -2.51 -14.12
N VAL A 123 0.59 -2.97 -13.04
CA VAL A 123 1.28 -3.59 -11.89
C VAL A 123 2.15 -4.77 -12.33
N ALA A 124 1.60 -5.68 -13.13
CA ALA A 124 2.32 -6.84 -13.63
C ALA A 124 3.55 -6.43 -14.44
N ARG A 125 3.42 -5.44 -15.31
CA ARG A 125 4.54 -4.90 -16.08
C ARG A 125 5.64 -4.33 -15.17
N LEU A 126 5.27 -3.54 -14.19
CA LEU A 126 6.22 -2.91 -13.25
C LEU A 126 6.96 -3.92 -12.38
N LEU A 127 6.33 -5.03 -12.05
CA LEU A 127 6.93 -6.11 -11.26
C LEU A 127 7.59 -7.21 -12.10
N GLY A 128 7.63 -7.04 -13.43
CA GLY A 128 8.40 -7.88 -14.34
C GLY A 128 7.68 -9.12 -14.86
N GLY A 129 6.35 -9.10 -14.89
CA GLY A 129 5.46 -10.14 -15.40
C GLY A 129 4.44 -10.60 -14.38
N GLU A 130 3.28 -11.02 -14.85
CA GLU A 130 2.16 -11.45 -13.99
C GLU A 130 2.57 -12.61 -13.07
N GLU A 131 3.37 -13.55 -13.59
CA GLU A 131 3.88 -14.70 -12.85
C GLU A 131 4.83 -14.32 -11.69
N ARG A 132 5.34 -13.08 -11.68
CA ARG A 132 6.18 -12.56 -10.61
C ARG A 132 5.43 -11.78 -9.55
N VAL A 133 4.20 -11.39 -9.83
CA VAL A 133 3.41 -10.63 -8.86
C VAL A 133 2.91 -11.54 -7.76
N ARG A 134 3.04 -11.09 -6.52
CA ARG A 134 2.49 -11.73 -5.33
C ARG A 134 1.60 -10.76 -4.59
N PHE A 135 0.49 -11.27 -4.10
CA PHE A 135 -0.37 -10.54 -3.19
C PHE A 135 0.35 -10.28 -1.86
N ALA A 136 0.20 -9.10 -1.35
CA ALA A 136 0.78 -8.74 -0.05
C ALA A 136 -0.27 -8.26 0.95
N GLU A 137 -1.14 -7.32 0.56
CA GLU A 137 -2.14 -6.76 1.45
C GLU A 137 -3.31 -6.16 0.65
N PHE A 138 -4.50 -6.19 1.23
CA PHE A 138 -5.69 -5.49 0.74
C PHE A 138 -6.39 -4.84 1.92
N ASN A 139 -6.63 -3.54 1.85
CA ASN A 139 -7.39 -2.83 2.88
C ASN A 139 -8.23 -1.70 2.30
N LEU A 140 -9.31 -1.41 3.00
CA LEU A 140 -10.18 -0.27 2.74
C LEU A 140 -9.91 0.79 3.80
N ARG A 141 -9.81 2.05 3.38
CA ARG A 141 -9.49 3.17 4.28
C ARG A 141 -10.47 4.30 4.08
N GLU A 142 -10.80 4.96 5.17
CA GLU A 142 -11.58 6.18 5.15
C GLU A 142 -10.99 7.21 6.09
N THR A 143 -10.83 8.43 5.60
CA THR A 143 -10.64 9.61 6.44
C THR A 143 -11.99 10.32 6.47
N PRO A 144 -12.76 10.25 7.57
CA PRO A 144 -14.08 10.85 7.66
C PRO A 144 -14.02 12.36 7.56
N GLN A 145 -15.15 12.96 7.15
CA GLN A 145 -15.35 14.39 7.23
C GLN A 145 -15.24 14.87 8.68
N GLY A 146 -14.62 16.01 8.90
CA GLY A 146 -14.43 16.59 10.23
C GLY A 146 -13.43 15.87 11.14
N ALA A 147 -12.93 14.72 10.72
CA ALA A 147 -11.91 14.02 11.47
C ALA A 147 -10.54 14.58 11.13
N GLY A 148 -10.08 15.53 11.90
CA GLY A 148 -8.67 15.92 11.92
C GLY A 148 -7.84 14.73 12.39
N ALA A 149 -7.57 13.77 11.51
CA ALA A 149 -6.65 12.68 11.81
C ALA A 149 -5.20 13.17 11.90
N GLY A 150 -4.97 14.44 11.58
CA GLY A 150 -3.67 15.07 11.43
C GLY A 150 -2.94 14.62 10.15
N ALA A 151 -2.04 15.45 9.66
CA ALA A 151 -1.13 15.04 8.60
C ALA A 151 -0.25 13.89 9.12
N MET A 152 0.00 12.92 8.25
CA MET A 152 0.99 11.89 8.54
C MET A 152 2.38 12.44 8.22
N ASN A 153 3.38 11.96 8.93
CA ASN A 153 4.75 12.26 8.57
C ASN A 153 5.13 11.59 7.24
N PHE A 154 6.02 12.22 6.49
CA PHE A 154 6.63 11.58 5.34
C PHE A 154 7.40 10.34 5.76
N HIS A 155 7.16 9.24 5.08
CA HIS A 155 7.79 7.94 5.31
C HIS A 155 7.87 7.17 4.00
N HIS A 156 8.62 6.11 3.99
CA HIS A 156 8.50 5.02 3.01
C HIS A 156 7.96 3.79 3.73
N ASP A 157 7.18 2.96 3.05
CA ASP A 157 6.55 1.79 3.67
C ASP A 157 7.57 0.65 3.76
N MET A 158 7.72 -0.08 2.68
CA MET A 158 8.58 -1.25 2.62
C MET A 158 9.65 -1.04 1.56
N VAL A 159 10.90 -1.15 1.98
CA VAL A 159 12.05 -0.97 1.12
C VAL A 159 13.16 -1.92 1.53
N ARG A 160 13.86 -2.46 0.55
CA ARG A 160 15.09 -3.19 0.80
C ARG A 160 16.19 -2.20 1.18
N GLU A 161 16.94 -2.53 2.21
CA GLU A 161 18.02 -1.68 2.71
C GLU A 161 19.10 -1.41 1.63
N ASP A 162 19.36 -2.38 0.77
CA ASP A 162 20.34 -2.26 -0.31
C ASP A 162 19.87 -1.35 -1.47
N ARG A 163 18.57 -1.07 -1.59
CA ARG A 163 18.05 -0.08 -2.56
C ARG A 163 18.39 1.35 -2.19
N LEU A 164 18.43 1.65 -0.90
CA LEU A 164 18.66 3.00 -0.38
C LEU A 164 20.08 3.52 -0.66
N THR A 165 20.99 2.66 -1.05
CA THR A 165 22.41 3.00 -1.24
C THR A 165 22.91 2.72 -2.65
N ARG A 166 22.06 2.21 -3.54
CA ARG A 166 22.47 1.81 -4.89
C ARG A 166 22.04 2.79 -5.95
N THR A 167 23.00 3.10 -6.78
CA THR A 167 22.81 3.69 -8.11
C THR A 167 23.47 2.78 -9.14
N PRO A 168 22.92 2.53 -10.31
CA PRO A 168 21.71 3.12 -10.86
C PRO A 168 20.43 2.49 -10.32
N TYR A 169 19.30 2.96 -10.82
CA TYR A 169 17.95 2.52 -10.50
C TYR A 169 17.82 1.00 -10.38
N MET A 170 17.18 0.56 -9.31
CA MET A 170 16.77 -0.83 -9.13
C MET A 170 15.27 -0.99 -9.38
N PRO A 171 14.85 -2.08 -10.03
CA PRO A 171 13.44 -2.34 -10.26
C PRO A 171 12.63 -2.34 -8.97
N CYS A 172 11.39 -1.89 -9.07
CA CYS A 172 10.45 -1.94 -7.96
C CYS A 172 10.24 -3.39 -7.50
N ASP A 173 10.38 -3.62 -6.20
CA ASP A 173 10.16 -4.93 -5.58
C ASP A 173 8.86 -4.99 -4.81
N TRP A 174 8.31 -3.81 -4.44
CA TRP A 174 7.11 -3.68 -3.65
C TRP A 174 6.34 -2.43 -4.07
N LEU A 175 5.08 -2.63 -4.43
CA LEU A 175 4.24 -1.60 -5.02
C LEU A 175 2.89 -1.55 -4.28
N CYS A 176 2.38 -0.35 -4.07
CA CYS A 176 1.01 -0.14 -3.62
C CYS A 176 0.17 0.52 -4.72
N ALA A 177 -1.05 0.02 -4.89
CA ALA A 177 -2.11 0.62 -5.68
C ALA A 177 -3.14 1.24 -4.74
N ILE A 178 -3.37 2.55 -4.87
CA ILE A 178 -4.42 3.27 -4.14
C ILE A 178 -5.51 3.65 -5.12
N HIS A 179 -6.68 3.03 -5.00
CA HIS A 179 -7.85 3.42 -5.78
C HIS A 179 -8.70 4.41 -4.98
N TYR A 180 -9.03 5.53 -5.58
CA TYR A 180 -9.94 6.53 -5.00
C TYR A 180 -11.38 6.08 -5.19
N LEU A 181 -12.09 5.90 -4.08
CA LEU A 181 -13.51 5.56 -4.05
C LEU A 181 -14.39 6.80 -3.87
N SER A 182 -13.79 7.94 -3.55
CA SER A 182 -14.39 9.27 -3.50
C SER A 182 -13.53 10.24 -4.29
N ASP A 183 -14.10 11.40 -4.66
CA ASP A 183 -13.32 12.47 -5.26
C ASP A 183 -12.28 13.00 -4.26
N VAL A 184 -11.03 13.05 -4.69
CA VAL A 184 -9.92 13.65 -3.96
C VAL A 184 -9.48 14.90 -4.71
N ILE A 185 -10.05 16.02 -4.33
CA ILE A 185 -9.81 17.34 -4.94
C ILE A 185 -9.12 18.26 -3.93
N PRO A 186 -8.59 19.42 -4.33
CA PRO A 186 -8.03 20.39 -3.40
C PRO A 186 -8.96 20.67 -2.21
N GLY A 187 -8.41 20.64 -1.01
CA GLY A 187 -9.16 20.67 0.25
C GLY A 187 -9.52 19.31 0.84
N ALA A 188 -9.46 18.23 0.07
CA ALA A 188 -9.60 16.88 0.60
C ALA A 188 -8.27 16.35 1.15
N PRO A 189 -8.30 15.45 2.16
CA PRO A 189 -7.12 14.70 2.52
C PRO A 189 -6.58 13.96 1.30
N CYS A 190 -5.30 14.14 0.95
CA CYS A 190 -4.77 13.53 -0.27
C CYS A 190 -3.47 12.77 -0.03
N PHE A 191 -3.18 11.82 -0.90
CA PHE A 191 -1.88 11.17 -0.95
C PHE A 191 -0.87 12.15 -1.57
N CYS A 192 0.31 12.25 -0.98
CA CYS A 192 1.37 13.15 -1.42
C CYS A 192 2.67 12.38 -1.49
N VAL A 193 3.44 12.58 -2.54
CA VAL A 193 4.70 11.88 -2.79
C VAL A 193 5.84 12.87 -3.00
N VAL A 194 7.06 12.41 -2.75
CA VAL A 194 8.29 13.08 -3.20
C VAL A 194 8.84 12.27 -4.38
N PRO A 195 8.63 12.71 -5.62
CA PRO A 195 9.15 12.02 -6.80
C PRO A 195 10.66 11.80 -6.70
N ASP A 196 11.16 10.71 -7.30
CA ASP A 196 12.60 10.38 -7.39
C ASP A 196 13.27 10.10 -6.03
N SER A 197 12.51 10.06 -4.93
CA SER A 197 13.06 9.89 -3.59
C SER A 197 13.38 8.44 -3.21
N PHE A 198 13.03 7.45 -4.02
CA PHE A 198 13.17 6.02 -3.74
C PHE A 198 14.62 5.53 -3.56
N ARG A 199 15.59 6.36 -3.80
CA ARG A 199 17.03 6.06 -3.66
C ARG A 199 17.67 6.64 -2.39
N TYR A 200 16.92 7.37 -1.60
CA TYR A 200 17.42 8.03 -0.40
C TYR A 200 16.93 7.34 0.87
N ALA A 201 17.82 7.27 1.87
CA ALA A 201 17.50 6.61 3.14
C ALA A 201 16.66 7.49 4.09
N SER A 202 16.69 8.79 3.90
CA SER A 202 15.93 9.75 4.70
C SER A 202 15.36 10.88 3.85
N LEU A 203 14.28 11.50 4.31
CA LEU A 203 13.69 12.65 3.65
C LEU A 203 14.67 13.83 3.54
N LYS A 204 15.53 14.00 4.56
CA LYS A 204 16.58 15.01 4.54
C LYS A 204 17.62 14.75 3.43
N GLU A 205 18.04 13.51 3.27
CA GLU A 205 18.93 13.15 2.16
C GLU A 205 18.26 13.36 0.80
N ALA A 206 16.97 13.00 0.67
CA ALA A 206 16.21 13.29 -0.54
C ALA A 206 16.13 14.79 -0.83
N TYR A 207 15.88 15.61 0.19
CA TYR A 207 15.84 17.07 0.06
C TYR A 207 17.16 17.63 -0.45
N VAL A 208 18.28 17.20 0.15
CA VAL A 208 19.62 17.65 -0.24
C VAL A 208 20.01 17.11 -1.61
N GLY A 209 19.77 15.83 -1.86
CA GLY A 209 20.20 15.15 -3.08
C GLY A 209 19.39 15.55 -4.32
N LEU A 210 18.11 15.86 -4.17
CA LEU A 210 17.26 16.36 -5.24
C LEU A 210 17.41 17.88 -5.45
N GLY A 211 17.86 18.62 -4.43
CA GLY A 211 18.13 20.05 -4.53
C GLY A 211 16.91 20.84 -5.00
N GLU A 212 17.04 21.55 -6.13
CA GLU A 212 15.94 22.32 -6.71
C GLU A 212 14.82 21.42 -7.29
N GLY A 213 15.12 20.16 -7.61
CA GLY A 213 14.16 19.16 -8.06
C GLY A 213 13.27 18.60 -6.95
N TYR A 214 13.61 18.83 -5.66
CA TYR A 214 12.76 18.37 -4.56
C TYR A 214 11.40 19.07 -4.60
N ARG A 215 10.36 18.28 -4.63
CA ARG A 215 8.97 18.74 -4.54
C ARG A 215 8.09 17.71 -3.87
N GLU A 216 7.11 18.18 -3.14
CA GLU A 216 6.04 17.41 -2.54
C GLU A 216 4.83 17.51 -3.45
N VAL A 217 4.41 16.41 -4.04
CA VAL A 217 3.36 16.39 -5.09
C VAL A 217 2.07 15.79 -4.54
N PRO A 218 1.06 16.62 -4.25
CA PRO A 218 -0.28 16.13 -3.90
C PRO A 218 -0.91 15.44 -5.12
N LEU A 219 -1.45 14.24 -4.91
CA LEU A 219 -2.05 13.45 -5.97
C LEU A 219 -3.58 13.53 -5.85
N TYR A 220 -4.16 14.46 -6.60
CA TYR A 220 -5.60 14.61 -6.71
C TYR A 220 -6.16 13.74 -7.84
N GLY A 221 -7.45 13.41 -7.76
CA GLY A 221 -8.14 12.65 -8.79
C GLY A 221 -9.61 12.45 -8.44
N GLN A 222 -10.43 12.23 -9.46
CA GLN A 222 -11.82 11.84 -9.27
C GLN A 222 -11.93 10.40 -8.74
N ALA A 223 -13.09 10.05 -8.22
CA ALA A 223 -13.40 8.65 -7.91
C ALA A 223 -13.14 7.76 -9.14
N GLY A 224 -12.50 6.62 -8.94
CA GLY A 224 -12.04 5.74 -10.02
C GLY A 224 -10.57 5.94 -10.42
N THR A 225 -9.90 7.00 -9.97
CA THR A 225 -8.45 7.17 -10.14
C THR A 225 -7.70 6.10 -9.36
N CYS A 226 -6.62 5.56 -9.94
CA CYS A 226 -5.69 4.68 -9.24
C CYS A 226 -4.29 5.30 -9.24
N ILE A 227 -3.67 5.35 -8.07
CA ILE A 227 -2.27 5.75 -7.91
C ILE A 227 -1.45 4.49 -7.67
N LEU A 228 -0.46 4.24 -8.53
CA LEU A 228 0.56 3.24 -8.26
C LEU A 228 1.80 3.94 -7.72
N TYR A 229 2.38 3.43 -6.65
CA TYR A 229 3.65 3.97 -6.15
C TYR A 229 4.58 2.86 -5.65
N ASP A 230 5.87 3.07 -5.88
CA ASP A 230 6.93 2.28 -5.27
C ASP A 230 6.97 2.60 -3.77
N THR A 231 6.82 1.59 -2.91
CA THR A 231 6.81 1.78 -1.46
C THR A 231 8.11 2.36 -0.90
N ALA A 232 9.16 2.42 -1.71
CA ALA A 232 10.43 3.06 -1.37
C ALA A 232 10.43 4.58 -1.54
N ILE A 233 9.46 5.20 -2.21
CA ILE A 233 9.39 6.66 -2.27
C ILE A 233 8.89 7.25 -0.96
N PHE A 234 9.38 8.43 -0.62
CA PHE A 234 8.81 9.18 0.51
C PHE A 234 7.42 9.68 0.15
N HIS A 235 6.47 9.35 1.01
CA HIS A 235 5.08 9.72 0.84
C HIS A 235 4.40 10.00 2.16
N THR A 236 3.25 10.65 2.09
CA THR A 236 2.42 10.96 3.25
C THR A 236 0.95 11.10 2.84
N ARG A 237 0.08 11.25 3.83
CA ARG A 237 -1.25 11.80 3.64
C ARG A 237 -1.25 13.23 4.16
N LEU A 238 -1.51 14.18 3.28
CA LEU A 238 -1.80 15.56 3.68
C LEU A 238 -3.21 15.65 4.27
N ASP A 239 -3.37 16.51 5.25
CA ASP A 239 -4.70 16.86 5.75
C ASP A 239 -5.48 17.67 4.72
N GLY A 240 -6.80 17.54 4.81
CA GLY A 240 -7.73 18.42 4.15
C GLY A 240 -8.20 19.56 5.06
N ASP A 241 -9.14 20.32 4.56
CA ASP A 241 -9.83 21.41 5.29
C ASP A 241 -10.90 20.91 6.29
N GLY A 242 -11.12 19.59 6.37
CA GLY A 242 -12.11 18.94 7.22
C GLY A 242 -13.50 18.81 6.62
N ASP A 243 -13.77 19.47 5.50
CA ASP A 243 -15.10 19.46 4.88
C ASP A 243 -15.36 18.27 3.96
N ARG A 244 -14.32 17.47 3.71
CA ARG A 244 -14.37 16.36 2.75
C ARG A 244 -13.92 15.05 3.36
N MET A 245 -14.63 14.00 3.02
CA MET A 245 -14.24 12.63 3.29
C MET A 245 -13.30 12.14 2.18
N ARG A 246 -12.35 11.29 2.52
CA ARG A 246 -11.56 10.52 1.55
C ARG A 246 -11.74 9.04 1.82
N ARG A 247 -12.20 8.31 0.83
CA ARG A 247 -12.33 6.85 0.87
C ARG A 247 -11.45 6.23 -0.20
N THR A 248 -10.73 5.18 0.15
CA THR A 248 -9.76 4.52 -0.72
C THR A 248 -9.72 3.03 -0.50
N TRP A 249 -9.35 2.31 -1.54
CA TRP A 249 -8.93 0.93 -1.50
C TRP A 249 -7.43 0.88 -1.75
N HIS A 250 -6.68 0.26 -0.86
CA HIS A 250 -5.24 0.05 -0.97
C HIS A 250 -4.95 -1.42 -1.19
N GLN A 251 -4.08 -1.70 -2.15
CA GLN A 251 -3.58 -3.05 -2.37
C GLN A 251 -2.08 -3.04 -2.61
N TYR A 252 -1.39 -3.88 -1.85
CA TYR A 252 0.05 -4.04 -1.96
C TYR A 252 0.38 -5.30 -2.73
N TYR A 253 1.40 -5.18 -3.58
CA TYR A 253 1.95 -6.24 -4.38
C TYR A 253 3.44 -6.33 -4.18
N ALA A 254 3.98 -7.57 -4.15
CA ALA A 254 5.40 -7.82 -4.07
C ALA A 254 5.89 -8.56 -5.31
N ARG A 255 7.16 -8.39 -5.65
CA ARG A 255 7.83 -9.23 -6.63
C ARG A 255 8.24 -10.55 -5.99
N GLY A 256 7.79 -11.67 -6.50
CA GLY A 256 8.17 -12.99 -6.03
C GLY A 256 9.67 -13.23 -6.13
N GLY A 257 10.24 -13.81 -5.10
CA GLY A 257 11.65 -14.21 -5.05
C GLY A 257 12.66 -13.10 -4.74
N TRP A 258 12.22 -11.87 -4.50
CA TRP A 258 13.13 -10.73 -4.26
C TRP A 258 13.96 -10.82 -2.98
N LEU A 259 13.51 -11.62 -2.01
CA LEU A 259 14.22 -11.84 -0.74
C LEU A 259 14.89 -13.22 -0.64
N ARG A 260 15.31 -13.78 -1.73
CA ARG A 260 15.80 -15.16 -1.83
C ARG A 260 16.86 -15.57 -0.79
N SER A 261 17.69 -14.65 -0.34
CA SER A 261 18.86 -14.97 0.51
C SER A 261 18.81 -14.37 1.90
N ALA A 262 17.79 -13.63 2.24
CA ALA A 262 17.81 -12.76 3.39
C ALA A 262 16.58 -12.86 4.25
N LEU A 263 15.92 -14.02 4.22
CA LEU A 263 14.92 -14.18 5.21
C LEU A 263 15.55 -14.16 6.55
N PRO A 264 15.19 -13.16 7.33
CA PRO A 264 15.32 -13.35 8.74
C PRO A 264 14.58 -14.64 9.04
N THR A 265 15.18 -15.44 9.85
CA THR A 265 14.52 -16.45 10.64
C THR A 265 13.11 -15.92 10.98
N THR A 266 12.16 -16.80 10.93
CA THR A 266 10.77 -16.64 11.29
C THR A 266 10.43 -15.50 12.26
N ASP A 267 11.32 -15.15 13.15
CA ASP A 267 11.17 -14.12 14.19
C ASP A 267 10.89 -12.68 13.67
N ARG A 268 11.22 -12.36 12.44
CA ARG A 268 10.95 -11.04 11.89
C ARG A 268 9.65 -10.96 11.11
N TYR A 269 9.15 -12.07 10.61
CA TYR A 269 7.89 -12.15 9.89
C TYR A 269 6.78 -12.78 10.73
N ILE A 270 7.15 -13.62 11.70
CA ILE A 270 6.28 -14.05 12.77
C ILE A 270 6.48 -13.07 13.92
N ARG A 271 5.97 -11.89 13.79
CA ARG A 271 5.71 -11.03 14.95
C ARG A 271 4.75 -11.75 15.88
N PRO A 272 4.68 -11.34 17.16
CA PRO A 272 3.67 -11.88 18.05
C PRO A 272 2.33 -11.99 17.32
N PRO A 273 1.63 -13.09 17.42
CA PRO A 273 0.47 -13.45 16.62
C PRO A 273 -0.54 -12.31 16.41
N ALA A 274 -0.78 -11.53 17.46
CA ALA A 274 -1.71 -10.41 17.42
C ALA A 274 -1.33 -9.26 16.47
N SER A 275 -0.06 -9.11 16.10
CA SER A 275 0.37 -8.00 15.23
C SER A 275 0.60 -8.43 13.77
N VAL A 276 0.91 -9.70 13.55
CA VAL A 276 1.05 -10.25 12.20
C VAL A 276 -0.30 -10.57 11.60
N LEU A 277 -1.17 -11.17 12.39
CA LEU A 277 -2.48 -11.64 11.94
C LEU A 277 -3.45 -10.52 11.61
N THR A 278 -3.17 -9.31 12.07
CA THR A 278 -4.05 -8.19 11.80
C THR A 278 -3.65 -7.35 10.61
N ASP A 279 -2.40 -7.43 10.15
CA ASP A 279 -1.86 -6.49 9.20
C ASP A 279 -1.11 -7.13 8.01
N TRP A 280 -0.72 -8.43 8.08
CA TRP A 280 0.22 -9.01 7.13
C TRP A 280 -0.01 -10.50 6.87
N ASN A 281 0.15 -10.90 5.63
CA ASN A 281 0.33 -12.30 5.21
C ASN A 281 -0.86 -13.23 5.44
N LEU A 282 -2.03 -12.72 5.75
CA LEU A 282 -3.23 -13.53 5.76
C LEU A 282 -3.80 -13.60 4.35
N PHE A 283 -3.82 -14.80 3.81
CA PHE A 283 -4.42 -15.08 2.51
C PHE A 283 -5.73 -15.82 2.71
N PRO A 284 -6.80 -15.41 2.02
CA PRO A 284 -8.03 -16.19 2.02
C PRO A 284 -7.74 -17.62 1.55
N GLU A 285 -8.10 -18.62 2.35
CA GLU A 285 -7.80 -20.02 2.04
C GLU A 285 -8.38 -20.43 0.68
N ARG A 286 -9.58 -19.97 0.35
CA ARG A 286 -10.22 -20.20 -0.95
C ARG A 286 -9.38 -19.73 -2.15
N LEU A 287 -8.59 -18.65 -1.99
CA LEU A 287 -7.73 -18.10 -3.04
C LEU A 287 -6.35 -18.77 -3.03
N ALA A 288 -5.79 -18.98 -1.84
CA ALA A 288 -4.50 -19.65 -1.69
C ALA A 288 -4.54 -21.13 -2.13
N ARG A 289 -5.71 -21.76 -2.05
CA ARG A 289 -5.96 -23.16 -2.50
C ARG A 289 -6.84 -23.25 -3.75
N SER A 290 -6.97 -22.17 -4.51
CA SER A 290 -7.74 -22.14 -5.76
C SER A 290 -7.31 -23.26 -6.71
N ASP A 291 -8.22 -23.81 -7.48
CA ASP A 291 -7.90 -24.76 -8.57
C ASP A 291 -7.12 -24.08 -9.70
N ASP A 292 -7.24 -22.76 -9.86
CA ASP A 292 -6.44 -21.98 -10.81
C ASP A 292 -5.01 -21.79 -10.31
N ALA A 293 -4.04 -22.31 -11.07
CA ALA A 293 -2.63 -22.25 -10.72
C ALA A 293 -2.08 -20.82 -10.66
N ALA A 294 -2.58 -19.91 -11.49
CA ALA A 294 -2.14 -18.51 -11.49
C ALA A 294 -2.64 -17.79 -10.23
N THR A 295 -3.86 -18.07 -9.79
CA THR A 295 -4.40 -17.55 -8.53
C THR A 295 -3.62 -18.08 -7.34
N ARG A 296 -3.32 -19.39 -7.28
CA ARG A 296 -2.49 -19.95 -6.21
C ARG A 296 -1.11 -19.31 -6.17
N LEU A 297 -0.48 -19.10 -7.33
CA LEU A 297 0.82 -18.47 -7.42
C LEU A 297 0.77 -17.02 -6.93
N PHE A 298 -0.25 -16.29 -7.30
CA PHE A 298 -0.45 -14.90 -6.87
C PHE A 298 -0.64 -14.78 -5.34
N PHE A 299 -1.38 -15.70 -4.74
CA PHE A 299 -1.58 -15.78 -3.29
C PHE A 299 -0.52 -16.64 -2.56
N SER A 300 0.57 -16.98 -3.22
CA SER A 300 1.72 -17.58 -2.55
C SER A 300 2.60 -16.51 -1.91
N HIS A 301 3.49 -16.93 -1.00
CA HIS A 301 4.39 -15.98 -0.35
C HIS A 301 5.37 -15.36 -1.35
N TRP A 302 5.70 -14.10 -1.13
CA TRP A 302 6.57 -13.33 -2.03
C TRP A 302 8.05 -13.74 -1.99
N ASN A 303 8.44 -14.55 -1.04
CA ASN A 303 9.80 -15.09 -0.99
C ASN A 303 9.80 -16.59 -0.71
N THR A 304 10.91 -17.25 -1.07
CA THR A 304 11.02 -18.70 -1.04
C THR A 304 10.86 -19.29 0.37
N ALA A 305 11.46 -18.69 1.39
CA ALA A 305 11.39 -19.24 2.73
C ALA A 305 10.02 -18.99 3.40
N MET A 306 9.33 -17.89 3.06
CA MET A 306 7.93 -17.74 3.43
C MET A 306 7.08 -18.80 2.74
N GLY A 307 7.37 -19.10 1.47
CA GLY A 307 6.72 -20.19 0.74
C GLY A 307 6.98 -21.56 1.35
N GLU A 308 8.20 -21.85 1.72
CA GLU A 308 8.58 -23.10 2.42
C GLU A 308 7.90 -23.21 3.78
N TRP A 309 7.89 -22.13 4.54
CA TRP A 309 7.20 -22.06 5.83
C TRP A 309 5.68 -22.29 5.68
N ALA A 310 5.05 -21.64 4.70
CA ALA A 310 3.63 -21.84 4.42
C ALA A 310 3.31 -23.25 3.92
N ALA A 311 4.21 -23.87 3.16
CA ALA A 311 4.05 -25.26 2.70
C ALA A 311 4.16 -26.26 3.85
N GLY A 312 4.97 -25.95 4.86
CA GLY A 312 5.08 -26.71 6.11
C GLY A 312 3.94 -26.49 7.10
N GLY A 313 3.06 -25.56 6.79
CA GLY A 313 2.00 -25.11 7.67
C GLY A 313 2.43 -23.93 8.56
N PHE A 314 1.45 -23.19 9.04
CA PHE A 314 1.69 -22.14 10.01
C PHE A 314 2.21 -22.72 11.32
N ASP A 315 3.11 -21.99 11.97
CA ASP A 315 3.44 -22.25 13.35
C ASP A 315 2.13 -22.46 14.16
N PRO A 316 2.04 -23.50 15.00
CA PRO A 316 0.83 -23.78 15.78
C PRO A 316 0.31 -22.58 16.57
N ALA A 317 1.19 -21.72 17.08
CA ALA A 317 0.80 -20.51 17.81
C ALA A 317 0.18 -19.48 16.86
N VAL A 318 0.70 -19.32 15.65
CA VAL A 318 0.14 -18.44 14.62
C VAL A 318 -1.20 -18.98 14.16
N ARG A 319 -1.30 -20.29 13.90
CA ARG A 319 -2.54 -20.94 13.49
C ARG A 319 -3.64 -20.82 14.54
N ALA A 320 -3.28 -20.97 15.82
CA ALA A 320 -4.24 -20.83 16.93
C ALA A 320 -4.79 -19.39 17.08
N ALA A 321 -4.05 -18.40 16.58
CA ALA A 321 -4.45 -17.00 16.63
C ALA A 321 -5.20 -16.54 15.37
N MET A 322 -5.31 -17.38 14.33
CA MET A 322 -6.10 -17.08 13.14
C MET A 322 -7.61 -17.04 13.45
N PRO A 323 -8.38 -16.21 12.73
CA PRO A 323 -9.84 -16.25 12.82
C PRO A 323 -10.38 -17.66 12.60
N ARG A 324 -11.43 -18.01 13.34
CA ARG A 324 -12.12 -19.30 13.14
C ARG A 324 -12.73 -19.32 11.75
N GLY A 325 -12.27 -20.21 10.91
CA GLY A 325 -12.63 -20.34 9.49
C GLY A 325 -11.41 -20.49 8.60
N GLU A 326 -10.22 -20.16 9.13
CA GLU A 326 -8.93 -20.28 8.43
C GLU A 326 -7.97 -21.28 9.11
N GLN A 327 -8.43 -21.97 10.17
CA GLN A 327 -7.65 -22.98 10.91
C GLN A 327 -7.62 -24.32 10.22
#